data_3d0d71c75c8c6c59afd28df02b76060f
#
_entry.id   3d0d71c75c8c6c59afd28df02b76060f
#
_cell.length_a   1.000
_cell.length_b   1.000
_cell.length_c   1.000
_cell.angle_alpha   90.00
_cell.angle_beta   90.00
_cell.angle_gamma   90.00
#
_symmetry.space_group_name_H-M   'P 1'
#
loop_
_entity.id
_entity.type
_entity.pdbx_description
1 polymer ?
#
loop_
_entity_poly.entity_id
_entity_poly.type
_entity_poly.pdbx_seq_one_letter_code
_entity_poly.pdbx_strand_id
1 'polypeptide(L)' 'MKKNRIDKSPLKLLDVVALLKDIPEEKLVKGQVGTVVEELDEAVYEIEFANKQGETLVNLALSSEDLMLLHFETEIIT' A
#
# COMPACT_ATOMS: atom_id res chain seq x y z
N MET A 1 23.68 -7.02 15.99
CA MET A 1 23.34 -6.58 15.60
C MET A 1 23.07 -6.09 15.36
N LYS A 2 22.75 -6.19 15.35
CA LYS A 2 22.33 -5.78 14.90
C LYS A 2 21.92 -5.08 14.63
N LYS A 3 21.80 -5.15 14.57
CA LYS A 3 21.57 -4.52 14.02
C LYS A 3 21.02 -3.77 13.78
N ASN A 4 21.59 -3.54 14.25
CA ASN A 4 20.73 -2.63 13.91
C ASN A 4 20.07 -2.81 12.66
N ARG A 5 19.03 -3.15 12.77
CA ARG A 5 18.31 -3.48 11.64
C ARG A 5 17.69 -2.29 11.05
N ILE A 6 18.02 -2.05 9.87
CA ILE A 6 17.37 -1.00 9.12
C ILE A 6 16.05 -1.53 8.66
N ASP A 7 15.01 -0.77 8.91
CA ASP A 7 13.69 -1.15 8.42
C ASP A 7 13.69 -1.04 6.91
N LYS A 8 13.55 -2.17 6.25
CA LYS A 8 13.57 -2.21 4.81
C LYS A 8 12.20 -2.24 4.19
N SER A 9 11.17 -2.13 5.01
CA SER A 9 9.81 -2.08 4.48
C SER A 9 9.66 -0.83 3.65
N PRO A 10 9.30 -0.94 2.37
CA PRO A 10 9.10 0.23 1.54
C PRO A 10 7.84 1.01 1.89
N LEU A 11 6.95 0.42 2.67
CA LEU A 11 5.68 1.06 3.02
C LEU A 11 5.52 1.04 4.53
N LYS A 12 4.75 2.00 5.03
CA LYS A 12 4.45 2.13 6.46
C LYS A 12 2.95 2.16 6.66
N LEU A 13 2.54 1.93 7.91
CA LEU A 13 1.13 2.04 8.26
C LEU A 13 0.59 3.40 7.84
N LEU A 14 -0.61 3.39 7.28
CA LEU A 14 -1.35 4.57 6.84
C LEU A 14 -0.80 5.22 5.59
N ASP A 15 0.25 4.64 4.98
CA ASP A 15 0.64 5.10 3.66
C ASP A 15 -0.50 4.87 2.68
N VAL A 16 -0.65 5.79 1.74
CA VAL A 16 -1.65 5.69 0.69
C VAL A 16 -0.94 5.20 -0.55
N VAL A 17 -1.54 4.21 -1.21
CA VAL A 17 -0.90 3.52 -2.33
C VAL A 17 -1.90 3.39 -3.47
N ALA A 18 -1.37 3.10 -4.66
CA ALA A 18 -2.18 2.78 -5.81
C ALA A 18 -1.77 1.42 -6.34
N LEU A 19 -2.75 0.65 -6.81
CA LEU A 19 -2.48 -0.63 -7.43
C LEU A 19 -1.71 -0.45 -8.72
N LEU A 20 -0.72 -1.31 -8.95
CA LEU A 20 0.04 -1.32 -10.19
C LEU A 20 -0.48 -2.37 -11.17
N LYS A 21 -1.53 -3.09 -10.80
CA LYS A 21 -2.12 -4.12 -11.65
C LYS A 21 -3.62 -4.20 -11.38
N ASP A 22 -4.32 -4.86 -12.30
CA ASP A 22 -5.74 -5.16 -12.08
C ASP A 22 -5.87 -6.37 -11.18
N ILE A 23 -6.94 -6.41 -10.39
CA ILE A 23 -7.32 -7.60 -9.62
C ILE A 23 -8.79 -7.85 -9.94
N PRO A 24 -9.06 -8.50 -11.07
CA PRO A 24 -10.44 -8.62 -11.55
C PRO A 24 -11.37 -9.38 -10.60
N GLU A 25 -10.85 -10.36 -9.89
CA GLU A 25 -11.66 -11.15 -8.97
C GLU A 25 -12.18 -10.31 -7.80
N GLU A 26 -11.53 -9.17 -7.55
CA GLU A 26 -11.97 -8.24 -6.51
C GLU A 26 -12.57 -6.98 -7.11
N LYS A 27 -12.69 -6.94 -8.43
CA LYS A 27 -13.22 -5.79 -9.15
C LYS A 27 -12.40 -4.52 -8.91
N LEU A 28 -11.10 -4.70 -8.72
CA LEU A 28 -10.18 -3.59 -8.57
C LEU A 28 -9.36 -3.44 -9.84
N VAL A 29 -9.02 -2.21 -10.16
CA VAL A 29 -8.27 -1.92 -11.38
C VAL A 29 -6.97 -1.24 -11.04
N LYS A 30 -6.02 -1.33 -11.96
CA LYS A 30 -4.76 -0.61 -11.84
C LYS A 30 -5.06 0.87 -11.57
N GLY A 31 -4.37 1.44 -10.61
CA GLY A 31 -4.60 2.81 -10.20
C GLY A 31 -5.56 2.97 -9.05
N GLN A 32 -6.21 1.88 -8.64
CA GLN A 32 -7.12 1.93 -7.50
C GLN A 32 -6.33 2.33 -6.25
N VAL A 33 -6.90 3.25 -5.47
CA VAL A 33 -6.21 3.81 -4.31
C VAL A 33 -6.62 3.07 -3.05
N GLY A 34 -5.64 2.76 -2.21
CA GLY A 34 -5.89 2.10 -0.94
C GLY A 34 -4.96 2.62 0.13
N THR A 35 -5.15 2.13 1.34
CA THR A 35 -4.37 2.54 2.50
C THR A 35 -3.76 1.32 3.17
N VAL A 36 -2.49 1.43 3.56
CA VAL A 36 -1.82 0.36 4.28
C VAL A 36 -2.35 0.34 5.71
N VAL A 37 -2.99 -0.76 6.10
CA VAL A 37 -3.56 -0.87 7.44
C VAL A 37 -2.82 -1.86 8.32
N GLU A 38 -1.98 -2.72 7.74
CA GLU A 38 -1.20 -3.64 8.53
C GLU A 38 -0.03 -4.16 7.73
N GLU A 39 1.10 -4.38 8.37
CA GLU A 39 2.23 -5.08 7.76
C GLU A 39 2.13 -6.54 8.18
N LEU A 40 1.92 -7.43 7.22
CA LEU A 40 1.67 -8.84 7.51
C LEU A 40 2.95 -9.66 7.51
N ASP A 41 3.89 -9.29 6.65
CA ASP A 41 5.15 -10.00 6.52
C ASP A 41 6.10 -9.04 5.83
N GLU A 42 7.33 -9.46 5.64
CA GLU A 42 8.29 -8.63 4.92
C GLU A 42 7.74 -8.32 3.55
N ALA A 43 7.57 -7.04 3.24
CA ALA A 43 7.08 -6.56 1.95
C ALA A 43 5.68 -7.05 1.60
N VAL A 44 4.90 -7.51 2.57
CA VAL A 44 3.51 -7.90 2.37
C VAL A 44 2.64 -7.11 3.32
N TYR A 45 1.60 -6.48 2.78
CA TYR A 45 0.78 -5.54 3.53
C TYR A 45 -0.69 -5.81 3.32
N GLU A 46 -1.46 -5.54 4.36
CA GLU A 46 -2.91 -5.52 4.20
C GLU A 46 -3.31 -4.12 3.75
N ILE A 47 -4.02 -4.05 2.64
CA ILE A 47 -4.43 -2.79 2.04
C ILE A 47 -5.95 -2.71 2.09
N GLU A 48 -6.44 -1.58 2.60
CA GLU A 48 -7.86 -1.30 2.63
C GLU A 48 -8.21 -0.41 1.44
N PHE A 49 -9.13 -0.88 0.60
CA PHE A 49 -9.63 -0.11 -0.52
C PHE A 49 -11.01 0.41 -0.16
N ALA A 50 -11.21 1.71 -0.35
CA ALA A 50 -12.48 2.35 0.00
C ALA A 50 -12.94 3.21 -1.17
N ASN A 51 -14.25 3.47 -1.21
CA ASN A 51 -14.78 4.34 -2.23
C ASN A 51 -14.68 5.80 -1.78
N LYS A 52 -15.20 6.72 -2.61
CA LYS A 52 -15.09 8.15 -2.32
C LYS A 52 -15.84 8.55 -1.06
N GLN A 53 -16.81 7.77 -0.66
CA GLN A 53 -17.59 8.05 0.54
C GLN A 53 -16.92 7.48 1.79
N GLY A 54 -15.76 6.84 1.64
CA GLY A 54 -15.05 6.28 2.78
C GLY A 54 -15.52 4.90 3.19
N GLU A 55 -16.39 4.28 2.40
CA GLU A 55 -16.85 2.94 2.71
C GLU A 55 -15.83 1.92 2.25
N THR A 56 -15.49 0.98 3.13
CA THR A 56 -14.54 -0.07 2.78
C THR A 56 -15.13 -0.99 1.73
N LEU A 57 -14.42 -1.15 0.63
CA LEU A 57 -14.81 -2.06 -0.43
C LEU A 57 -14.24 -3.45 -0.17
N VAL A 58 -12.96 -3.52 0.16
CA VAL A 58 -12.30 -4.80 0.39
C VAL A 58 -10.94 -4.54 1.04
N ASN A 59 -10.49 -5.49 1.85
CA ASN A 59 -9.13 -5.53 2.38
C ASN A 59 -8.41 -6.71 1.74
N LEU A 60 -7.19 -6.47 1.26
CA LEU A 60 -6.41 -7.52 0.61
C LEU A 60 -4.98 -7.51 1.08
N ALA A 61 -4.38 -8.69 1.15
CA ALA A 61 -2.94 -8.82 1.40
C ALA A 61 -2.23 -8.73 0.05
N LEU A 62 -1.33 -7.78 -0.08
CA LEU A 62 -0.65 -7.53 -1.35
C LEU A 62 0.84 -7.32 -1.11
N SER A 63 1.62 -7.71 -2.12
CA SER A 63 3.06 -7.48 -2.12
C SER A 63 3.34 -6.02 -2.46
N SER A 64 4.38 -5.46 -1.85
CA SER A 64 4.76 -4.08 -2.12
C SER A 64 5.10 -3.85 -3.58
N GLU A 65 5.53 -4.90 -4.30
CA GLU A 65 5.87 -4.72 -5.71
C GLU A 65 4.65 -4.47 -6.58
N ASP A 66 3.45 -4.72 -6.05
CA ASP A 66 2.21 -4.46 -6.76
C ASP A 66 1.60 -3.11 -6.38
N LEU A 67 2.31 -2.33 -5.60
CA LEU A 67 1.79 -1.09 -5.03
C LEU A 67 2.74 0.06 -5.29
N MET A 68 2.18 1.23 -5.54
CA MET A 68 2.95 2.45 -5.68
C MET A 68 2.60 3.39 -4.56
N LEU A 69 3.61 3.85 -3.82
CA LEU A 69 3.41 4.83 -2.76
C LEU A 69 3.04 6.16 -3.39
N LEU A 70 1.99 6.78 -2.85
CA LEU A 70 1.56 8.10 -3.31
C LEU A 70 2.06 9.15 -2.34
N HIS A 71 2.45 10.30 -2.89
CA HIS A 71 2.95 11.42 -2.11
C HIS A 71 1.99 12.57 -2.21
N PHE A 72 1.61 13.14 -1.07
CA PHE A 72 0.72 14.30 -1.05
C PHE A 72 1.49 15.60 -0.93
N GLU A 73 2.75 15.53 -0.51
CA GLU A 73 3.59 16.69 -0.30
C GLU A 73 4.70 16.69 -1.34
N THR A 74 5.22 17.87 -1.62
CA THR A 74 6.40 17.96 -2.47
C THR A 74 7.57 17.34 -1.73
N GLU A 75 8.23 16.37 -2.38
CA GLU A 75 9.39 15.71 -1.81
C GLU A 75 10.63 16.29 -2.43
N ILE A 76 11.59 16.66 -1.60
CA ILE A 76 12.83 17.25 -2.08
C ILE A 76 13.87 16.16 -2.18
N ILE A 77 14.45 16.04 -3.35
CA ILE A 77 15.52 15.07 -3.61
C ILE A 77 16.75 15.85 -3.96
N THR A 78 17.74 15.80 -3.11
CA THR A 78 18.98 16.54 -3.33
C THR A 78 20.18 15.64 -3.26
#